data_ed7532d24d716897992199a767a0d4dc
#
_entry.id   ed7532d24d716897992199a767a0d4dc
#
_cell.length_a   1.000
_cell.length_b   1.000
_cell.length_c   1.000
_cell.angle_alpha   90.00
_cell.angle_beta   90.00
_cell.angle_gamma   90.00
#
_symmetry.space_group_name_H-M   'P 1'
#
loop_
_entity.id
_entity.type
_entity.pdbx_description
1 polymer ?
#
loop_
_entity_poly.entity_id
_entity_poly.type
_entity_poly.pdbx_seq_one_letter_code
_entity_poly.pdbx_strand_id
1 'polypeptide(L)'
;MNPRVAVITSGYLPVPNVLGGAVEALDMMMVRENEKTANFEFTVFSSWALGVDEVIRDGAFQHTDFRFIKTPMLVKAADRCIYWAAKYILRKKKLMSYRYIAQRLWYIRKVAKALSKDDASGKTPFDKVMIENHATLFMTMQKYRNAEHYADKVYYHLHNEVTNDFGCKHEIAQVKKVLGVSNYIVETLDRFLREHGEGGLKPEQKAVWRNGVDTSRFGSEEADKKAQVFRKKYGIGENDVVFLFSGRLTPEKGAEELLRAFSEVAEEISNAKLVVAGAFFFNSNIVSPFEQKLRDLASDPGVKDRIIFTGFVDYDDMPAVYAMSDVCVLSSIWDDPAPLAVIESLVSGKPLITTRSGGIPEYADNQSAIILERNDRLVDQLAEAMIELAQDAGKRAAMGAHAATLRSELNKEIYMSQLSGLMR
;
A
#
# COMPACT_ATOMS: atom_id res chain seq x y z
N MET A 1 -31.21 -9.20 -5.25
CA MET A 1 -30.18 -8.73 -6.19
C MET A 1 -29.05 -8.15 -5.34
N ASN A 2 -27.81 -8.46 -5.71
CA ASN A 2 -26.65 -7.91 -5.01
C ASN A 2 -26.54 -6.39 -5.25
N PRO A 3 -26.07 -5.62 -4.29
CA PRO A 3 -25.87 -4.18 -4.48
C PRO A 3 -24.88 -3.90 -5.62
N ARG A 4 -25.26 -2.98 -6.50
CA ARG A 4 -24.38 -2.49 -7.58
C ARG A 4 -23.45 -1.40 -7.03
N VAL A 5 -22.16 -1.63 -7.06
CA VAL A 5 -21.16 -0.75 -6.47
C VAL A 5 -20.21 -0.20 -7.55
N ALA A 6 -20.16 1.11 -7.69
CA ALA A 6 -19.12 1.77 -8.48
C ALA A 6 -17.84 1.90 -7.63
N VAL A 7 -16.75 1.29 -8.08
CA VAL A 7 -15.41 1.44 -7.50
C VAL A 7 -14.63 2.42 -8.36
N ILE A 8 -14.27 3.57 -7.81
CA ILE A 8 -13.53 4.62 -8.51
C ILE A 8 -12.08 4.57 -8.05
N THR A 9 -11.22 3.92 -8.84
CA THR A 9 -9.81 3.76 -8.50
C THR A 9 -9.00 5.03 -8.71
N SER A 10 -7.73 5.01 -8.34
CA SER A 10 -6.85 6.17 -8.43
C SER A 10 -6.79 6.82 -9.82
N GLY A 11 -7.00 6.05 -10.88
CA GLY A 11 -6.88 6.49 -12.27
C GLY A 11 -5.44 6.80 -12.71
N TYR A 12 -4.44 6.56 -11.84
CA TYR A 12 -3.00 6.66 -12.16
C TYR A 12 -2.44 5.29 -12.55
N LEU A 13 -2.63 4.32 -11.68
CA LEU A 13 -2.30 2.93 -11.93
C LEU A 13 -3.57 2.16 -12.29
N PRO A 14 -3.46 1.11 -13.12
CA PRO A 14 -4.61 0.31 -13.51
C PRO A 14 -5.02 -0.71 -12.44
N VAL A 15 -6.30 -1.01 -12.39
CA VAL A 15 -6.85 -2.24 -11.79
C VAL A 15 -7.48 -3.01 -12.95
N PRO A 16 -6.98 -4.22 -13.27
CA PRO A 16 -5.95 -5.04 -12.60
C PRO A 16 -4.56 -4.39 -12.51
N ASN A 17 -3.83 -4.73 -11.44
CA ASN A 17 -2.58 -4.09 -11.01
C ASN A 17 -1.33 -4.52 -11.83
N VAL A 18 -1.45 -4.56 -13.15
CA VAL A 18 -0.36 -4.98 -14.07
C VAL A 18 0.90 -4.09 -14.02
N LEU A 19 0.81 -2.91 -13.44
CA LEU A 19 1.93 -1.98 -13.23
C LEU A 19 2.37 -1.92 -11.77
N GLY A 20 1.87 -2.81 -10.91
CA GLY A 20 2.09 -2.77 -9.46
C GLY A 20 1.15 -1.77 -8.76
N GLY A 21 1.50 -1.40 -7.53
CA GLY A 21 0.69 -0.55 -6.66
C GLY A 21 0.02 -1.34 -5.55
N ALA A 22 0.23 -0.92 -4.29
CA ALA A 22 -0.33 -1.61 -3.13
C ALA A 22 -1.86 -1.49 -3.06
N VAL A 23 -2.39 -0.28 -3.33
CA VAL A 23 -3.85 -0.04 -3.33
C VAL A 23 -4.50 -0.82 -4.46
N GLU A 24 -3.94 -0.78 -5.67
CA GLU A 24 -4.44 -1.51 -6.82
C GLU A 24 -4.38 -3.04 -6.65
N ALA A 25 -3.40 -3.54 -5.87
CA ALA A 25 -3.33 -4.95 -5.50
C ALA A 25 -4.43 -5.34 -4.51
N LEU A 26 -4.73 -4.48 -3.53
CA LEU A 26 -5.85 -4.65 -2.60
C LEU A 26 -7.20 -4.59 -3.32
N ASP A 27 -7.38 -3.64 -4.24
CA ASP A 27 -8.58 -3.56 -5.08
C ASP A 27 -8.78 -4.86 -5.88
N MET A 28 -7.69 -5.38 -6.47
CA MET A 28 -7.76 -6.62 -7.25
C MET A 28 -8.03 -7.84 -6.36
N MET A 29 -7.51 -7.86 -5.14
CA MET A 29 -7.81 -8.90 -4.14
C MET A 29 -9.29 -8.84 -3.74
N MET A 30 -9.83 -7.65 -3.46
CA MET A 30 -11.25 -7.42 -3.20
C MET A 30 -12.13 -7.95 -4.34
N VAL A 31 -11.80 -7.63 -5.58
CA VAL A 31 -12.53 -8.10 -6.77
C VAL A 31 -12.51 -9.62 -6.85
N ARG A 32 -11.34 -10.24 -6.74
CA ARG A 32 -11.20 -11.72 -6.83
C ARG A 32 -11.96 -12.45 -5.72
N GLU A 33 -11.95 -11.91 -4.50
CA GLU A 33 -12.70 -12.52 -3.40
C GLU A 33 -14.22 -12.30 -3.57
N ASN A 34 -14.62 -11.17 -4.15
CA ASN A 34 -16.04 -10.96 -4.49
C ASN A 34 -16.55 -11.92 -5.58
N GLU A 35 -15.72 -12.30 -6.56
CA GLU A 35 -16.11 -13.33 -7.56
C GLU A 35 -16.46 -14.67 -6.92
N LYS A 36 -15.86 -15.00 -5.75
CA LYS A 36 -16.16 -16.22 -5.00
C LYS A 36 -17.42 -16.10 -4.13
N THR A 37 -17.63 -14.90 -3.57
CA THR A 37 -18.69 -14.67 -2.57
C THR A 37 -19.96 -14.06 -3.14
N ALA A 38 -19.87 -13.42 -4.31
CA ALA A 38 -20.97 -12.74 -5.01
C ALA A 38 -21.76 -11.77 -4.10
N ASN A 39 -21.08 -11.03 -3.21
CA ASN A 39 -21.72 -10.10 -2.29
C ASN A 39 -22.16 -8.80 -2.99
N PHE A 40 -21.45 -8.41 -4.06
CA PHE A 40 -21.66 -7.18 -4.81
C PHE A 40 -21.58 -7.41 -6.32
N GLU A 41 -22.23 -6.53 -7.08
CA GLU A 41 -21.98 -6.36 -8.51
C GLU A 41 -21.09 -5.14 -8.69
N PHE A 42 -19.79 -5.36 -8.86
CA PHE A 42 -18.83 -4.28 -9.01
C PHE A 42 -18.78 -3.71 -10.42
N THR A 43 -18.67 -2.39 -10.53
CA THR A 43 -18.19 -1.70 -11.73
C THR A 43 -16.94 -0.94 -11.36
N VAL A 44 -15.78 -1.41 -11.83
CA VAL A 44 -14.47 -0.83 -11.52
C VAL A 44 -14.07 0.17 -12.61
N PHE A 45 -14.07 1.46 -12.28
CA PHE A 45 -13.54 2.50 -13.14
C PHE A 45 -12.03 2.61 -12.95
N SER A 46 -11.28 2.36 -14.01
CA SER A 46 -9.81 2.33 -13.95
C SER A 46 -9.16 2.97 -15.17
N SER A 47 -7.87 3.31 -15.06
CA SER A 47 -7.04 3.65 -16.21
C SER A 47 -6.71 2.40 -17.00
N TRP A 48 -6.49 2.54 -18.31
CA TRP A 48 -6.06 1.44 -19.17
C TRP A 48 -4.53 1.37 -19.25
N ALA A 49 -3.98 0.16 -19.18
CA ALA A 49 -2.58 -0.13 -19.47
C ALA A 49 -2.44 -1.44 -20.26
N LEU A 50 -1.26 -1.66 -20.84
CA LEU A 50 -0.95 -2.92 -21.51
C LEU A 50 -0.99 -4.07 -20.49
N GLY A 51 -1.59 -5.21 -20.87
CA GLY A 51 -1.73 -6.40 -20.02
C GLY A 51 -3.06 -6.52 -19.29
N VAL A 52 -3.81 -5.41 -19.07
CA VAL A 52 -5.10 -5.50 -18.34
C VAL A 52 -6.14 -6.36 -19.08
N ASP A 53 -6.16 -6.30 -20.42
CA ASP A 53 -7.12 -7.06 -21.23
C ASP A 53 -6.86 -8.58 -21.14
N GLU A 54 -5.60 -9.00 -20.93
CA GLU A 54 -5.22 -10.40 -20.72
C GLU A 54 -5.71 -10.90 -19.37
N VAL A 55 -5.41 -10.15 -18.30
CA VAL A 55 -5.83 -10.50 -16.93
C VAL A 55 -7.35 -10.62 -16.82
N ILE A 56 -8.12 -9.76 -17.53
CA ILE A 56 -9.58 -9.83 -17.52
C ILE A 56 -10.09 -11.04 -18.27
N ARG A 57 -9.54 -11.32 -19.43
CA ARG A 57 -9.94 -12.49 -20.24
C ARG A 57 -9.69 -13.80 -19.49
N ASP A 58 -8.54 -13.88 -18.79
CA ASP A 58 -8.12 -15.09 -18.09
C ASP A 58 -8.80 -15.23 -16.72
N GLY A 59 -9.29 -14.11 -16.13
CA GLY A 59 -9.81 -14.03 -14.78
C GLY A 59 -11.26 -14.48 -14.59
N ALA A 60 -12.04 -14.72 -15.67
CA ALA A 60 -13.45 -15.16 -15.63
C ALA A 60 -14.34 -14.38 -14.63
N PHE A 61 -14.30 -13.04 -14.69
CA PHE A 61 -15.08 -12.16 -13.80
C PHE A 61 -16.58 -12.18 -14.21
N GLN A 62 -17.43 -12.61 -13.29
CA GLN A 62 -18.90 -12.70 -13.50
C GLN A 62 -19.65 -11.59 -12.73
N HIS A 63 -19.07 -11.11 -11.61
CA HIS A 63 -19.65 -10.09 -10.73
C HIS A 63 -18.92 -8.75 -10.82
N THR A 64 -18.01 -8.58 -11.81
CA THR A 64 -17.23 -7.36 -11.99
C THR A 64 -17.16 -6.92 -13.44
N ASP A 65 -17.64 -5.69 -13.70
CA ASP A 65 -17.51 -4.98 -14.97
C ASP A 65 -16.34 -3.98 -14.88
N PHE A 66 -15.30 -4.15 -15.69
CA PHE A 66 -14.17 -3.22 -15.75
C PHE A 66 -14.39 -2.16 -16.82
N ARG A 67 -14.42 -0.89 -16.41
CA ARG A 67 -14.61 0.26 -17.32
C ARG A 67 -13.33 1.09 -17.42
N PHE A 68 -12.54 0.82 -18.47
CA PHE A 68 -11.29 1.52 -18.68
C PHE A 68 -11.49 2.88 -19.34
N ILE A 69 -10.92 3.91 -18.70
CA ILE A 69 -10.88 5.27 -19.22
C ILE A 69 -9.57 5.47 -20.00
N LYS A 70 -9.63 5.33 -21.32
CA LYS A 70 -8.49 5.63 -22.21
C LYS A 70 -8.32 7.15 -22.35
N THR A 71 -7.09 7.61 -22.14
CA THR A 71 -6.77 9.04 -22.27
C THR A 71 -6.39 9.36 -23.73
N PRO A 72 -7.09 10.30 -24.41
CA PRO A 72 -6.76 10.69 -25.77
C PRO A 72 -5.36 11.30 -25.91
N MET A 73 -4.75 11.14 -27.08
CA MET A 73 -3.42 11.70 -27.38
C MET A 73 -3.36 13.21 -27.16
N LEU A 74 -4.42 13.95 -27.51
CA LEU A 74 -4.49 15.40 -27.30
C LEU A 74 -4.41 15.80 -25.81
N VAL A 75 -5.05 15.03 -24.93
CA VAL A 75 -4.98 15.25 -23.47
C VAL A 75 -3.57 14.98 -22.96
N LYS A 76 -2.93 13.90 -23.45
CA LYS A 76 -1.53 13.60 -23.11
C LYS A 76 -0.57 14.68 -23.62
N ALA A 77 -0.85 15.26 -24.81
CA ALA A 77 -0.07 16.36 -25.38
C ALA A 77 -0.21 17.62 -24.53
N ALA A 78 -1.44 17.94 -24.05
CA ALA A 78 -1.66 19.09 -23.16
C ALA A 78 -0.83 18.97 -21.88
N ASP A 79 -0.79 17.79 -21.24
CA ASP A 79 0.04 17.59 -20.04
C ASP A 79 1.55 17.77 -20.32
N ARG A 80 2.02 17.33 -21.50
CA ARG A 80 3.43 17.57 -21.88
C ARG A 80 3.73 19.06 -22.03
N CYS A 81 2.81 19.83 -22.65
CA CYS A 81 2.93 21.28 -22.77
C CYS A 81 2.93 21.97 -21.39
N ILE A 82 2.03 21.58 -20.49
CA ILE A 82 1.96 22.08 -19.12
C ILE A 82 3.28 21.81 -18.39
N TYR A 83 3.78 20.57 -18.45
CA TYR A 83 5.04 20.20 -17.83
C TYR A 83 6.23 20.97 -18.42
N TRP A 84 6.30 21.10 -19.75
CA TRP A 84 7.36 21.86 -20.43
C TRP A 84 7.34 23.33 -20.01
N ALA A 85 6.16 23.96 -19.99
CA ALA A 85 6.01 25.35 -19.55
C ALA A 85 6.41 25.52 -18.08
N ALA A 86 5.99 24.61 -17.19
CA ALA A 86 6.36 24.63 -15.78
C ALA A 86 7.88 24.50 -15.56
N LYS A 87 8.53 23.63 -16.34
CA LYS A 87 9.96 23.33 -16.21
C LYS A 87 10.85 24.42 -16.82
N TYR A 88 10.54 24.89 -18.02
CA TYR A 88 11.45 25.74 -18.81
C TYR A 88 11.08 27.21 -18.81
N ILE A 89 9.77 27.56 -18.73
CA ILE A 89 9.30 28.95 -18.74
C ILE A 89 9.16 29.46 -17.30
N LEU A 90 8.30 28.80 -16.50
CA LEU A 90 7.96 29.30 -15.16
C LEU A 90 9.01 28.88 -14.11
N ARG A 91 9.79 27.84 -14.37
CA ARG A 91 10.84 27.29 -13.49
C ARG A 91 10.39 27.05 -12.05
N LYS A 92 9.09 26.73 -11.85
CA LYS A 92 8.49 26.50 -10.54
C LYS A 92 8.35 24.99 -10.28
N LYS A 93 9.17 24.43 -9.39
CA LYS A 93 9.13 23.00 -9.01
C LYS A 93 7.72 22.54 -8.62
N LYS A 94 6.97 23.35 -7.87
CA LYS A 94 5.58 23.04 -7.46
C LYS A 94 4.64 22.82 -8.65
N LEU A 95 4.82 23.53 -9.77
CA LEU A 95 3.98 23.35 -10.96
C LEU A 95 4.33 22.08 -11.75
N MET A 96 5.53 21.54 -11.57
CA MET A 96 5.90 20.26 -12.21
C MET A 96 5.14 19.07 -11.64
N SER A 97 4.59 19.17 -10.42
CA SER A 97 3.73 18.14 -9.84
C SER A 97 2.39 18.00 -10.58
N TYR A 98 1.95 19.00 -11.32
CA TYR A 98 0.73 19.00 -12.15
C TYR A 98 0.91 18.38 -13.54
N ARG A 99 2.01 17.65 -13.78
CA ARG A 99 2.35 17.04 -15.08
C ARG A 99 1.31 16.11 -15.69
N TYR A 100 0.32 15.66 -14.91
CA TYR A 100 -0.76 14.76 -15.34
C TYR A 100 -2.15 15.34 -15.06
N ILE A 101 -2.28 16.65 -14.85
CA ILE A 101 -3.54 17.27 -14.44
C ILE A 101 -4.66 17.14 -15.49
N ALA A 102 -4.34 17.28 -16.78
CA ALA A 102 -5.33 17.15 -17.84
C ALA A 102 -5.86 15.72 -17.95
N GLN A 103 -4.98 14.72 -17.82
CA GLN A 103 -5.38 13.30 -17.78
C GLN A 103 -6.25 13.01 -16.57
N ARG A 104 -5.91 13.58 -15.40
CA ARG A 104 -6.69 13.45 -14.17
C ARG A 104 -8.10 14.02 -14.32
N LEU A 105 -8.21 15.25 -14.83
CA LEU A 105 -9.50 15.90 -15.06
C LEU A 105 -10.34 15.18 -16.13
N TRP A 106 -9.69 14.63 -17.16
CA TRP A 106 -10.34 13.80 -18.16
C TRP A 106 -10.95 12.54 -17.52
N TYR A 107 -10.17 11.81 -16.72
CA TYR A 107 -10.62 10.64 -15.99
C TYR A 107 -11.83 10.97 -15.12
N ILE A 108 -11.72 11.97 -14.24
CA ILE A 108 -12.77 12.44 -13.36
C ILE A 108 -14.05 12.78 -14.14
N ARG A 109 -13.93 13.53 -15.24
CA ARG A 109 -15.09 13.89 -16.06
C ARG A 109 -15.79 12.68 -16.68
N LYS A 110 -15.04 11.69 -17.14
CA LYS A 110 -15.60 10.46 -17.74
C LYS A 110 -16.32 9.61 -16.70
N VAL A 111 -15.70 9.42 -15.54
CA VAL A 111 -16.33 8.72 -14.42
C VAL A 111 -17.59 9.45 -13.96
N ALA A 112 -17.50 10.75 -13.70
CA ALA A 112 -18.66 11.55 -13.28
C ALA A 112 -19.86 11.45 -14.24
N LYS A 113 -19.58 11.46 -15.58
CA LYS A 113 -20.63 11.28 -16.60
C LYS A 113 -21.21 9.86 -16.58
N ALA A 114 -20.40 8.84 -16.25
CA ALA A 114 -20.89 7.46 -16.17
C ALA A 114 -21.79 7.26 -14.94
N LEU A 115 -21.45 7.92 -13.82
CA LEU A 115 -22.26 7.91 -12.61
C LEU A 115 -23.64 8.62 -12.79
N SER A 116 -23.70 9.66 -13.63
CA SER A 116 -24.90 10.47 -13.83
C SER A 116 -25.92 9.88 -14.80
N LYS A 117 -25.60 8.78 -15.48
CA LYS A 117 -26.53 8.16 -16.43
C LYS A 117 -27.57 7.37 -15.64
N ASP A 118 -28.81 7.82 -15.71
CA ASP A 118 -29.93 7.02 -15.21
C ASP A 118 -30.07 5.73 -16.04
N ASP A 119 -30.49 4.67 -15.38
CA ASP A 119 -30.93 3.45 -16.07
C ASP A 119 -32.28 3.70 -16.79
N ALA A 120 -32.77 2.69 -17.53
CA ALA A 120 -34.04 2.78 -18.24
C ALA A 120 -35.26 3.01 -17.32
N SER A 121 -35.11 2.85 -16.01
CA SER A 121 -36.14 3.10 -14.99
C SER A 121 -36.03 4.48 -14.32
N GLY A 122 -35.06 5.31 -14.72
CA GLY A 122 -34.80 6.61 -14.12
C GLY A 122 -34.10 6.53 -12.74
N LYS A 123 -33.53 5.36 -12.41
CA LYS A 123 -32.74 5.17 -11.18
C LYS A 123 -31.24 5.36 -11.45
N THR A 124 -30.52 5.78 -10.41
CA THR A 124 -29.05 5.81 -10.47
C THR A 124 -28.51 4.44 -10.82
N PRO A 125 -27.46 4.35 -11.68
CA PRO A 125 -26.91 3.07 -12.13
C PRO A 125 -26.28 2.25 -11.01
N PHE A 126 -25.98 2.89 -9.86
CA PHE A 126 -25.29 2.24 -8.73
C PHE A 126 -26.05 2.50 -7.42
N ASP A 127 -26.02 1.49 -6.57
CA ASP A 127 -26.62 1.57 -5.23
C ASP A 127 -25.63 2.18 -4.22
N LYS A 128 -24.32 2.06 -4.51
CA LYS A 128 -23.21 2.59 -3.70
C LYS A 128 -22.07 3.04 -4.60
N VAL A 129 -21.27 3.98 -4.09
CA VAL A 129 -20.05 4.47 -4.75
C VAL A 129 -18.90 4.38 -3.75
N MET A 130 -17.84 3.65 -4.09
CA MET A 130 -16.61 3.59 -3.33
C MET A 130 -15.54 4.41 -4.05
N ILE A 131 -14.95 5.36 -3.35
CA ILE A 131 -13.89 6.24 -3.86
C ILE A 131 -12.57 5.83 -3.21
N GLU A 132 -11.59 5.50 -4.06
CA GLU A 132 -10.29 5.01 -3.62
C GLU A 132 -9.29 6.15 -3.38
N ASN A 133 -8.85 6.29 -2.16
CA ASN A 133 -7.68 6.99 -1.65
C ASN A 133 -7.54 8.50 -1.99
N HIS A 134 -7.76 8.92 -3.23
CA HIS A 134 -7.43 10.28 -3.66
C HIS A 134 -8.58 11.28 -3.51
N ALA A 135 -8.41 12.32 -2.69
CA ALA A 135 -9.38 13.40 -2.50
C ALA A 135 -9.86 14.06 -3.81
N THR A 136 -8.99 14.19 -4.84
CA THR A 136 -9.39 14.73 -6.14
C THR A 136 -10.52 13.97 -6.83
N LEU A 137 -10.75 12.70 -6.48
CA LEU A 137 -11.83 11.88 -7.06
C LEU A 137 -13.21 12.36 -6.63
N PHE A 138 -13.32 13.06 -5.51
CA PHE A 138 -14.57 13.67 -5.07
C PHE A 138 -15.08 14.77 -6.02
N MET A 139 -14.23 15.30 -6.90
CA MET A 139 -14.70 16.14 -8.02
C MET A 139 -15.70 15.40 -8.94
N THR A 140 -15.76 14.07 -8.90
CA THR A 140 -16.81 13.31 -9.60
C THR A 140 -18.19 13.56 -9.00
N MET A 141 -18.27 13.81 -7.70
CA MET A 141 -19.50 14.13 -6.99
C MET A 141 -19.98 15.56 -7.29
N GLN A 142 -19.05 16.51 -7.49
CA GLN A 142 -19.37 17.91 -7.81
C GLN A 142 -19.99 18.11 -9.22
N LYS A 143 -20.01 17.08 -10.05
CA LYS A 143 -20.47 17.16 -11.43
C LYS A 143 -21.79 16.44 -11.63
N TYR A 144 -22.62 16.95 -12.56
CA TYR A 144 -23.87 16.28 -13.00
C TYR A 144 -24.85 15.95 -11.87
N ARG A 145 -24.85 16.73 -10.77
CA ARG A 145 -25.66 16.51 -9.55
C ARG A 145 -25.38 15.15 -8.87
N ASN A 146 -24.20 14.57 -9.07
CA ASN A 146 -23.87 13.26 -8.49
C ASN A 146 -23.89 13.29 -6.95
N ALA A 147 -23.52 14.42 -6.30
CA ALA A 147 -23.61 14.56 -4.85
C ALA A 147 -25.05 14.36 -4.34
N GLU A 148 -26.05 14.84 -5.07
CA GLU A 148 -27.45 14.66 -4.73
C GLU A 148 -27.92 13.23 -5.06
N HIS A 149 -27.55 12.68 -6.23
CA HIS A 149 -27.92 11.33 -6.67
C HIS A 149 -27.37 10.23 -5.77
N TYR A 150 -26.19 10.46 -5.19
CA TYR A 150 -25.51 9.50 -4.32
C TYR A 150 -25.43 9.97 -2.86
N ALA A 151 -26.30 10.90 -2.45
CA ALA A 151 -26.43 11.27 -1.04
C ALA A 151 -26.60 10.00 -0.19
N ASP A 152 -25.83 9.91 0.89
CA ASP A 152 -25.79 8.75 1.81
C ASP A 152 -25.43 7.39 1.15
N LYS A 153 -24.71 7.42 0.01
CA LYS A 153 -24.29 6.22 -0.73
C LYS A 153 -22.78 6.18 -1.04
N VAL A 154 -22.05 7.22 -0.66
CA VAL A 154 -20.62 7.35 -0.95
C VAL A 154 -19.80 6.79 0.20
N TYR A 155 -18.87 5.90 -0.11
CA TYR A 155 -17.88 5.34 0.81
C TYR A 155 -16.49 5.81 0.38
N TYR A 156 -15.66 6.22 1.34
CA TYR A 156 -14.29 6.66 1.09
C TYR A 156 -13.32 5.63 1.64
N HIS A 157 -12.69 4.85 0.78
CA HIS A 157 -11.62 3.94 1.18
C HIS A 157 -10.30 4.71 1.23
N LEU A 158 -9.72 4.84 2.43
CA LEU A 158 -8.64 5.76 2.72
C LEU A 158 -7.38 5.01 3.16
N HIS A 159 -6.32 5.13 2.34
CA HIS A 159 -5.03 4.49 2.56
C HIS A 159 -3.93 5.47 2.99
N ASN A 160 -4.06 6.76 2.67
CA ASN A 160 -3.05 7.76 2.96
C ASN A 160 -3.67 9.02 3.56
N GLU A 161 -2.86 9.81 4.27
CA GLU A 161 -3.32 11.09 4.80
C GLU A 161 -3.80 12.04 3.70
N VAL A 162 -4.89 12.72 3.99
CA VAL A 162 -5.39 13.81 3.14
C VAL A 162 -4.70 15.10 3.55
N THR A 163 -3.75 15.54 2.75
CA THR A 163 -3.02 16.81 2.97
C THR A 163 -3.57 17.96 2.13
N ASN A 164 -4.45 17.66 1.17
CA ASN A 164 -5.12 18.63 0.31
C ASN A 164 -6.45 18.07 -0.17
N ASP A 165 -7.52 18.81 0.03
CA ASP A 165 -8.88 18.43 -0.38
C ASP A 165 -9.23 18.80 -1.83
N PHE A 166 -8.40 19.61 -2.48
CA PHE A 166 -8.64 20.11 -3.84
C PHE A 166 -10.02 20.76 -4.04
N GLY A 167 -10.57 21.39 -2.99
CA GLY A 167 -11.91 21.97 -2.97
C GLY A 167 -13.04 20.98 -2.82
N CYS A 168 -12.77 19.76 -2.35
CA CYS A 168 -13.75 18.68 -2.17
C CYS A 168 -14.04 18.37 -0.70
N LYS A 169 -13.59 19.19 0.25
CA LYS A 169 -13.75 18.92 1.70
C LYS A 169 -15.22 18.69 2.10
N HIS A 170 -16.13 19.42 1.47
CA HIS A 170 -17.56 19.29 1.75
C HIS A 170 -18.10 17.92 1.35
N GLU A 171 -17.79 17.45 0.15
CA GLU A 171 -18.17 16.12 -0.33
C GLU A 171 -17.52 15.01 0.48
N ILE A 172 -16.27 15.21 0.92
CA ILE A 172 -15.56 14.28 1.81
C ILE A 172 -16.25 14.19 3.17
N ALA A 173 -16.66 15.34 3.76
CA ALA A 173 -17.36 15.37 5.04
C ALA A 173 -18.75 14.71 5.00
N GLN A 174 -19.37 14.63 3.82
CA GLN A 174 -20.72 14.09 3.62
C GLN A 174 -20.75 12.61 3.22
N VAL A 175 -19.62 11.92 3.20
CA VAL A 175 -19.64 10.48 2.88
C VAL A 175 -20.46 9.70 3.90
N LYS A 176 -21.11 8.65 3.44
CA LYS A 176 -21.81 7.72 4.33
C LYS A 176 -20.86 7.10 5.33
N LYS A 177 -19.67 6.69 4.86
CA LYS A 177 -18.67 6.08 5.72
C LYS A 177 -17.26 6.24 5.14
N VAL A 178 -16.32 6.54 6.01
CA VAL A 178 -14.87 6.42 5.74
C VAL A 178 -14.46 5.02 6.14
N LEU A 179 -13.85 4.31 5.22
CA LEU A 179 -13.26 2.99 5.41
C LEU A 179 -11.73 3.17 5.47
N GLY A 180 -11.21 3.54 6.62
CA GLY A 180 -9.76 3.75 6.79
C GLY A 180 -9.05 2.42 7.02
N VAL A 181 -7.84 2.29 6.50
CA VAL A 181 -7.01 1.10 6.71
C VAL A 181 -6.52 0.95 8.16
N SER A 182 -6.65 1.99 8.98
CA SER A 182 -6.37 2.01 10.42
C SER A 182 -7.20 3.11 11.10
N ASN A 183 -7.35 3.05 12.43
CA ASN A 183 -7.91 4.17 13.20
C ASN A 183 -7.08 5.44 13.02
N TYR A 184 -5.75 5.29 13.00
CA TYR A 184 -4.85 6.39 12.75
C TYR A 184 -5.26 7.23 11.53
N ILE A 185 -5.50 6.59 10.38
CA ILE A 185 -5.82 7.32 9.15
C ILE A 185 -7.24 7.94 9.17
N VAL A 186 -8.19 7.31 9.85
CA VAL A 186 -9.54 7.88 10.06
C VAL A 186 -9.46 9.14 10.91
N GLU A 187 -8.67 9.11 12.00
CA GLU A 187 -8.52 10.27 12.89
C GLU A 187 -7.72 11.41 12.26
N THR A 188 -6.76 11.12 11.37
CA THR A 188 -6.07 12.18 10.60
C THR A 188 -7.03 12.91 9.66
N LEU A 189 -7.93 12.18 9.00
CA LEU A 189 -8.97 12.79 8.16
C LEU A 189 -9.98 13.61 9.00
N ASP A 190 -10.42 13.07 10.13
CA ASP A 190 -11.32 13.80 11.03
C ASP A 190 -10.71 15.13 11.50
N ARG A 191 -9.46 15.12 11.90
CA ARG A 191 -8.69 16.31 12.26
C ARG A 191 -8.59 17.27 11.09
N PHE A 192 -8.20 16.78 9.91
CA PHE A 192 -8.10 17.59 8.69
C PHE A 192 -9.41 18.32 8.39
N LEU A 193 -10.55 17.64 8.44
CA LEU A 193 -11.87 18.23 8.19
C LEU A 193 -12.21 19.30 9.21
N ARG A 194 -11.93 19.09 10.51
CA ARG A 194 -12.13 20.08 11.58
C ARG A 194 -11.29 21.34 11.36
N GLU A 195 -10.02 21.18 11.04
CA GLU A 195 -9.09 22.27 10.78
C GLU A 195 -9.48 23.10 9.54
N HIS A 196 -10.21 22.46 8.60
CA HIS A 196 -10.70 23.12 7.39
C HIS A 196 -12.19 23.56 7.46
N GLY A 197 -12.80 23.53 8.65
CA GLY A 197 -14.11 24.14 8.92
C GLY A 197 -15.33 23.26 8.58
N GLU A 198 -15.16 21.93 8.46
CA GLU A 198 -16.27 20.98 8.15
C GLU A 198 -16.83 20.26 9.39
N GLY A 199 -16.43 20.62 10.60
CA GLY A 199 -16.96 20.02 11.84
C GLY A 199 -16.47 18.60 12.16
N GLY A 200 -15.74 17.96 11.25
CA GLY A 200 -15.23 16.60 11.39
C GLY A 200 -16.22 15.49 11.01
N LEU A 201 -15.81 14.24 11.21
CA LEU A 201 -16.61 13.06 10.93
C LEU A 201 -17.48 12.70 12.13
N LYS A 202 -18.71 12.27 11.89
CA LYS A 202 -19.59 11.70 12.92
C LYS A 202 -19.12 10.28 13.27
N PRO A 203 -19.41 9.78 14.49
CA PRO A 203 -19.00 8.42 14.89
C PRO A 203 -19.46 7.32 13.91
N GLU A 204 -20.69 7.41 13.39
CA GLU A 204 -21.23 6.44 12.43
C GLU A 204 -20.56 6.47 11.05
N GLN A 205 -19.86 7.56 10.72
CA GLN A 205 -19.09 7.68 9.49
C GLN A 205 -17.69 7.05 9.60
N LYS A 206 -17.20 6.80 10.82
CA LYS A 206 -15.86 6.25 11.06
C LYS A 206 -15.90 4.73 11.06
N ALA A 207 -15.08 4.09 10.23
CA ALA A 207 -14.89 2.66 10.25
C ALA A 207 -13.46 2.29 9.84
N VAL A 208 -12.96 1.18 10.37
CA VAL A 208 -11.69 0.59 9.97
C VAL A 208 -11.97 -0.62 9.11
N TRP A 209 -11.37 -0.63 7.93
CA TRP A 209 -11.30 -1.77 7.04
C TRP A 209 -9.82 -2.15 6.89
N ARG A 210 -9.39 -3.09 7.73
CA ARG A 210 -7.99 -3.51 7.82
C ARG A 210 -7.51 -4.13 6.52
N ASN A 211 -6.31 -3.78 6.07
CA ASN A 211 -5.65 -4.44 4.96
C ASN A 211 -5.43 -5.92 5.26
N GLY A 212 -5.53 -6.73 4.22
CA GLY A 212 -5.23 -8.16 4.27
C GLY A 212 -4.28 -8.55 3.14
N VAL A 213 -3.84 -9.80 3.16
CA VAL A 213 -3.02 -10.39 2.10
C VAL A 213 -3.49 -11.82 1.79
N ASP A 214 -3.04 -12.37 0.68
CA ASP A 214 -3.24 -13.80 0.39
C ASP A 214 -2.30 -14.64 1.25
N THR A 215 -2.75 -15.00 2.44
CA THR A 215 -1.95 -15.76 3.42
C THR A 215 -1.58 -17.16 2.97
N SER A 216 -2.26 -17.73 1.96
CA SER A 216 -1.94 -19.07 1.42
C SER A 216 -0.58 -19.11 0.72
N ARG A 217 -0.07 -17.95 0.31
CA ARG A 217 1.24 -17.83 -0.36
C ARG A 217 2.41 -17.85 0.62
N PHE A 218 2.18 -17.40 1.87
CA PHE A 218 3.22 -17.26 2.89
C PHE A 218 3.31 -18.52 3.75
N GLY A 219 4.55 -19.00 4.00
CA GLY A 219 4.79 -20.25 4.71
C GLY A 219 4.34 -21.50 3.94
N SER A 220 4.28 -21.41 2.61
CA SER A 220 4.02 -22.55 1.73
C SER A 220 5.31 -23.32 1.43
N GLU A 221 5.18 -24.61 1.14
CA GLU A 221 6.34 -25.45 0.74
C GLU A 221 7.06 -24.90 -0.52
N GLU A 222 6.30 -24.28 -1.42
CA GLU A 222 6.87 -23.64 -2.61
C GLU A 222 7.73 -22.41 -2.24
N ALA A 223 7.24 -21.57 -1.32
CA ALA A 223 7.99 -20.43 -0.80
C ALA A 223 9.29 -20.89 -0.12
N ASP A 224 9.24 -21.95 0.68
CA ASP A 224 10.41 -22.51 1.38
C ASP A 224 11.45 -23.07 0.39
N LYS A 225 11.02 -23.82 -0.62
CA LYS A 225 11.92 -24.32 -1.69
C LYS A 225 12.59 -23.17 -2.43
N LYS A 226 11.84 -22.14 -2.78
CA LYS A 226 12.37 -20.95 -3.48
C LYS A 226 13.28 -20.12 -2.57
N ALA A 227 13.00 -20.05 -1.28
CA ALA A 227 13.85 -19.41 -0.28
C ALA A 227 15.27 -20.02 -0.24
N GLN A 228 15.38 -21.36 -0.32
CA GLN A 228 16.67 -22.05 -0.40
C GLN A 228 17.45 -21.63 -1.68
N VAL A 229 16.76 -21.49 -2.80
CA VAL A 229 17.38 -21.00 -4.04
C VAL A 229 17.89 -19.55 -3.86
N PHE A 230 17.13 -18.69 -3.18
CA PHE A 230 17.53 -17.31 -2.90
C PHE A 230 18.68 -17.24 -1.90
N ARG A 231 18.67 -18.04 -0.81
CA ARG A 231 19.81 -18.12 0.11
C ARG A 231 21.09 -18.46 -0.64
N LYS A 232 21.06 -19.49 -1.51
CA LYS A 232 22.20 -19.88 -2.34
C LYS A 232 22.62 -18.77 -3.31
N LYS A 233 21.66 -18.14 -4.00
CA LYS A 233 21.92 -17.03 -4.94
C LYS A 233 22.62 -15.85 -4.29
N TYR A 234 22.27 -15.53 -3.05
CA TYR A 234 22.77 -14.39 -2.31
C TYR A 234 23.94 -14.73 -1.35
N GLY A 235 24.44 -15.96 -1.39
CA GLY A 235 25.56 -16.39 -0.54
C GLY A 235 25.23 -16.38 0.96
N ILE A 236 23.99 -16.69 1.31
CA ILE A 236 23.51 -16.79 2.69
C ILE A 236 23.69 -18.23 3.18
N GLY A 237 24.53 -18.41 4.21
CA GLY A 237 24.81 -19.69 4.83
C GLY A 237 23.68 -20.21 5.72
N GLU A 238 23.73 -21.49 6.09
CA GLU A 238 22.70 -22.13 6.95
C GLU A 238 22.65 -21.51 8.36
N ASN A 239 23.82 -21.10 8.88
CA ASN A 239 23.93 -20.52 10.22
C ASN A 239 23.81 -18.99 10.24
N ASP A 240 23.61 -18.35 9.10
CA ASP A 240 23.46 -16.88 9.04
C ASP A 240 22.08 -16.50 9.60
N VAL A 241 22.07 -15.46 10.43
CA VAL A 241 20.85 -14.79 10.89
C VAL A 241 20.52 -13.66 9.92
N VAL A 242 19.39 -13.78 9.24
CA VAL A 242 19.00 -12.91 8.13
C VAL A 242 17.94 -11.90 8.58
N PHE A 243 18.32 -10.64 8.58
CA PHE A 243 17.41 -9.51 8.73
C PHE A 243 16.89 -9.09 7.36
N LEU A 244 15.59 -8.83 7.24
CA LEU A 244 14.94 -8.42 6.00
C LEU A 244 14.30 -7.04 6.14
N PHE A 245 14.72 -6.11 5.31
CA PHE A 245 13.95 -4.92 4.99
C PHE A 245 13.23 -5.15 3.66
N SER A 246 11.91 -4.90 3.61
CA SER A 246 11.16 -4.92 2.36
C SER A 246 10.37 -3.63 2.16
N GLY A 247 10.54 -3.00 1.00
CA GLY A 247 9.84 -1.76 0.70
C GLY A 247 10.53 -0.86 -0.30
N ARG A 248 9.90 0.28 -0.58
CA ARG A 248 10.53 1.30 -1.45
C ARG A 248 11.75 1.92 -0.76
N LEU A 249 12.81 2.13 -1.53
CA LEU A 249 14.01 2.79 -1.05
C LEU A 249 13.83 4.32 -1.11
N THR A 250 13.11 4.83 -0.11
CA THR A 250 12.81 6.25 0.07
C THR A 250 13.12 6.64 1.52
N PRO A 251 13.50 7.92 1.78
CA PRO A 251 13.91 8.34 3.13
C PRO A 251 12.90 8.00 4.22
N GLU A 252 11.62 8.18 3.96
CA GLU A 252 10.55 7.96 4.92
C GLU A 252 10.43 6.51 5.43
N LYS A 253 11.01 5.54 4.72
CA LYS A 253 11.00 4.12 5.14
C LYS A 253 12.12 3.75 6.11
N GLY A 254 13.03 4.68 6.41
CA GLY A 254 14.07 4.50 7.45
C GLY A 254 15.16 3.49 7.09
N ALA A 255 15.37 3.23 5.79
CA ALA A 255 16.42 2.31 5.35
C ALA A 255 17.83 2.80 5.70
N GLU A 256 18.05 4.12 5.78
CA GLU A 256 19.34 4.68 6.21
C GLU A 256 19.63 4.38 7.68
N GLU A 257 18.63 4.60 8.55
CA GLU A 257 18.69 4.31 9.98
C GLU A 257 18.99 2.83 10.22
N LEU A 258 18.34 1.96 9.45
CA LEU A 258 18.59 0.51 9.52
C LEU A 258 20.02 0.14 9.09
N LEU A 259 20.54 0.71 8.00
CA LEU A 259 21.90 0.40 7.56
C LEU A 259 22.95 0.86 8.59
N ARG A 260 22.72 2.01 9.21
CA ARG A 260 23.59 2.50 10.30
C ARG A 260 23.56 1.57 11.52
N ALA A 261 22.35 1.17 11.94
CA ALA A 261 22.18 0.21 13.03
C ALA A 261 22.84 -1.15 12.69
N PHE A 262 22.70 -1.62 11.44
CA PHE A 262 23.31 -2.87 11.02
C PHE A 262 24.84 -2.85 11.06
N SER A 263 25.49 -1.70 10.92
CA SER A 263 26.94 -1.60 11.07
C SER A 263 27.37 -1.99 12.49
N GLU A 264 26.63 -1.55 13.52
CA GLU A 264 26.87 -1.94 14.92
C GLU A 264 26.58 -3.43 15.15
N VAL A 265 25.46 -3.93 14.61
CA VAL A 265 25.12 -5.36 14.64
C VAL A 265 26.22 -6.23 14.04
N ALA A 266 26.80 -5.80 12.92
CA ALA A 266 27.82 -6.55 12.22
C ALA A 266 29.16 -6.64 13.00
N GLU A 267 29.45 -5.70 13.89
CA GLU A 267 30.61 -5.76 14.78
C GLU A 267 30.43 -6.84 15.85
N GLU A 268 29.20 -7.01 16.37
CA GLU A 268 28.92 -7.93 17.48
C GLU A 268 28.51 -9.33 16.98
N ILE A 269 27.72 -9.42 15.91
CA ILE A 269 27.15 -10.68 15.39
C ILE A 269 27.81 -11.05 14.06
N SER A 270 28.80 -11.93 14.10
CA SER A 270 29.64 -12.28 12.95
C SER A 270 28.87 -12.94 11.78
N ASN A 271 27.77 -13.63 12.06
CA ASN A 271 26.93 -14.33 11.09
C ASN A 271 25.63 -13.56 10.75
N ALA A 272 25.51 -12.28 11.12
CA ALA A 272 24.39 -11.45 10.69
C ALA A 272 24.49 -11.07 9.21
N LYS A 273 23.36 -11.14 8.51
CA LYS A 273 23.17 -10.65 7.14
C LYS A 273 21.96 -9.73 7.08
N LEU A 274 22.06 -8.66 6.30
CA LEU A 274 20.92 -7.78 6.01
C LEU A 274 20.54 -7.88 4.54
N VAL A 275 19.32 -8.29 4.27
CA VAL A 275 18.71 -8.29 2.93
C VAL A 275 17.83 -7.07 2.78
N VAL A 276 18.10 -6.24 1.79
CA VAL A 276 17.33 -5.06 1.43
C VAL A 276 16.56 -5.36 0.14
N ALA A 277 15.30 -5.74 0.28
CA ALA A 277 14.43 -6.10 -0.82
C ALA A 277 13.58 -4.89 -1.24
N GLY A 278 13.89 -4.32 -2.41
CA GLY A 278 13.17 -3.19 -2.95
C GLY A 278 14.01 -2.29 -3.83
N ALA A 279 13.34 -1.32 -4.45
CA ALA A 279 13.95 -0.31 -5.31
C ALA A 279 13.22 1.03 -5.14
N PHE A 280 13.78 2.09 -5.67
CA PHE A 280 13.12 3.42 -5.68
C PHE A 280 11.86 3.42 -6.54
N PHE A 281 11.89 2.73 -7.70
CA PHE A 281 10.77 2.66 -8.63
C PHE A 281 10.53 1.22 -9.09
N PHE A 282 9.26 0.87 -9.29
CA PHE A 282 8.87 -0.44 -9.84
C PHE A 282 9.57 -0.70 -11.17
N ASN A 283 10.26 -1.84 -11.25
CA ASN A 283 10.85 -2.39 -12.48
C ASN A 283 11.72 -1.41 -13.31
N SER A 284 12.40 -0.46 -12.65
CA SER A 284 13.31 0.47 -13.30
C SER A 284 14.75 0.25 -12.82
N ASN A 285 15.70 0.29 -13.76
CA ASN A 285 17.15 0.31 -13.45
C ASN A 285 17.63 1.70 -12.99
N ILE A 286 16.71 2.58 -12.57
CA ILE A 286 17.05 3.93 -12.14
C ILE A 286 17.38 3.89 -10.65
N VAL A 287 18.65 4.06 -10.35
CA VAL A 287 19.15 4.26 -8.98
C VAL A 287 18.89 5.73 -8.59
N SER A 288 18.12 5.95 -7.54
CA SER A 288 17.91 7.31 -7.02
C SER A 288 19.14 7.81 -6.25
N PRO A 289 19.32 9.13 -6.08
CA PRO A 289 20.39 9.65 -5.21
C PRO A 289 20.34 9.09 -3.78
N PHE A 290 19.14 8.81 -3.25
CA PHE A 290 18.97 8.18 -1.94
C PHE A 290 19.41 6.72 -1.96
N GLU A 291 19.01 5.96 -2.97
CA GLU A 291 19.46 4.57 -3.12
C GLU A 291 20.98 4.50 -3.29
N GLN A 292 21.61 5.43 -4.04
CA GLN A 292 23.05 5.51 -4.15
C GLN A 292 23.70 5.75 -2.77
N LYS A 293 23.15 6.67 -1.97
CA LYS A 293 23.63 6.89 -0.59
C LYS A 293 23.58 5.63 0.26
N LEU A 294 22.50 4.82 0.14
CA LEU A 294 22.42 3.54 0.85
C LEU A 294 23.49 2.55 0.40
N ARG A 295 23.75 2.48 -0.90
CA ARG A 295 24.81 1.63 -1.48
C ARG A 295 26.21 2.07 -1.04
N ASP A 296 26.44 3.37 -0.92
CA ASP A 296 27.68 3.93 -0.42
C ASP A 296 27.91 3.56 1.05
N LEU A 297 26.86 3.65 1.90
CA LEU A 297 26.92 3.17 3.29
C LEU A 297 27.21 1.65 3.38
N ALA A 298 26.59 0.87 2.50
CA ALA A 298 26.79 -0.58 2.45
C ALA A 298 28.14 -0.99 1.88
N SER A 299 28.92 -0.07 1.31
CA SER A 299 30.28 -0.35 0.80
C SER A 299 31.38 -0.25 1.88
N ASP A 300 31.03 0.10 3.11
CA ASP A 300 31.96 0.07 4.23
C ASP A 300 32.58 -1.33 4.40
N PRO A 301 33.92 -1.45 4.55
CA PRO A 301 34.61 -2.74 4.68
C PRO A 301 34.03 -3.65 5.78
N GLY A 302 33.48 -3.10 6.85
CA GLY A 302 32.89 -3.86 7.96
C GLY A 302 31.59 -4.58 7.60
N VAL A 303 30.84 -4.10 6.59
CA VAL A 303 29.50 -4.60 6.26
C VAL A 303 29.28 -4.99 4.81
N LYS A 304 30.17 -4.64 3.87
CA LYS A 304 29.99 -4.78 2.41
C LYS A 304 29.61 -6.19 1.94
N ASP A 305 30.08 -7.22 2.63
CA ASP A 305 29.81 -8.62 2.29
C ASP A 305 28.62 -9.18 3.08
N ARG A 306 27.95 -8.35 3.87
CA ARG A 306 26.83 -8.72 4.75
C ARG A 306 25.52 -8.03 4.40
N ILE A 307 25.56 -6.91 3.63
CA ILE A 307 24.37 -6.18 3.16
C ILE A 307 24.11 -6.56 1.70
N ILE A 308 22.93 -7.08 1.45
CA ILE A 308 22.53 -7.64 0.15
C ILE A 308 21.36 -6.84 -0.39
N PHE A 309 21.54 -6.10 -1.48
CA PHE A 309 20.46 -5.45 -2.20
C PHE A 309 19.92 -6.39 -3.28
N THR A 310 18.67 -6.81 -3.17
CA THR A 310 18.04 -7.65 -4.19
C THR A 310 17.59 -6.86 -5.42
N GLY A 311 17.42 -5.53 -5.28
CA GLY A 311 16.68 -4.72 -6.23
C GLY A 311 15.16 -4.99 -6.13
N PHE A 312 14.44 -4.65 -7.20
CA PHE A 312 13.01 -4.98 -7.30
C PHE A 312 12.82 -6.50 -7.30
N VAL A 313 11.89 -6.96 -6.48
CA VAL A 313 11.44 -8.37 -6.44
C VAL A 313 9.98 -8.41 -6.86
N ASP A 314 9.65 -9.32 -7.75
CA ASP A 314 8.26 -9.52 -8.16
C ASP A 314 7.41 -9.93 -6.95
N TYR A 315 6.17 -9.44 -6.92
CA TYR A 315 5.26 -9.71 -5.80
C TYR A 315 5.05 -11.20 -5.57
N ASP A 316 5.09 -12.01 -6.64
CA ASP A 316 4.96 -13.46 -6.56
C ASP A 316 6.16 -14.15 -5.91
N ASP A 317 7.31 -13.50 -5.86
CA ASP A 317 8.52 -14.00 -5.21
C ASP A 317 8.68 -13.52 -3.76
N MET A 318 7.90 -12.53 -3.33
CA MET A 318 7.99 -11.97 -1.99
C MET A 318 7.81 -13.03 -0.87
N PRO A 319 6.88 -14.00 -0.96
CA PRO A 319 6.78 -15.06 0.06
C PRO A 319 8.10 -15.82 0.30
N ALA A 320 8.87 -16.06 -0.76
CA ALA A 320 10.18 -16.72 -0.64
C ALA A 320 11.24 -15.80 -0.02
N VAL A 321 11.16 -14.48 -0.26
CA VAL A 321 12.04 -13.49 0.38
C VAL A 321 11.79 -13.43 1.88
N TYR A 322 10.52 -13.45 2.31
CA TYR A 322 10.18 -13.57 3.74
C TYR A 322 10.63 -14.92 4.31
N ALA A 323 10.40 -16.02 3.58
CA ALA A 323 10.77 -17.36 4.04
C ALA A 323 12.29 -17.51 4.27
N MET A 324 13.15 -16.87 3.45
CA MET A 324 14.60 -16.92 3.60
C MET A 324 15.13 -16.10 4.79
N SER A 325 14.33 -15.23 5.40
CA SER A 325 14.72 -14.35 6.51
C SER A 325 14.38 -14.96 7.87
N ASP A 326 15.04 -14.46 8.92
CA ASP A 326 14.80 -14.84 10.32
C ASP A 326 14.05 -13.75 11.09
N VAL A 327 14.31 -12.48 10.76
CA VAL A 327 13.71 -11.29 11.39
C VAL A 327 13.40 -10.26 10.31
N CYS A 328 12.20 -9.68 10.35
CA CYS A 328 11.86 -8.54 9.51
C CYS A 328 12.11 -7.22 10.25
N VAL A 329 12.60 -6.21 9.54
CA VAL A 329 12.87 -4.89 10.09
C VAL A 329 12.25 -3.81 9.20
N LEU A 330 11.32 -3.04 9.77
CA LEU A 330 10.60 -1.96 9.09
C LEU A 330 10.71 -0.68 9.92
N SER A 331 11.76 0.06 9.67
CA SER A 331 12.24 1.21 10.45
C SER A 331 11.62 2.54 10.03
N SER A 332 10.33 2.56 9.64
CA SER A 332 9.66 3.78 9.14
C SER A 332 9.86 4.98 10.05
N ILE A 333 10.33 6.10 9.50
CA ILE A 333 10.53 7.36 10.23
C ILE A 333 9.39 8.36 10.00
N TRP A 334 8.36 7.97 9.29
CA TRP A 334 7.13 8.74 9.09
C TRP A 334 5.89 7.91 9.49
N ASP A 335 4.74 8.55 9.60
CA ASP A 335 3.51 7.90 10.02
C ASP A 335 2.88 7.10 8.88
N ASP A 336 3.23 5.81 8.81
CA ASP A 336 2.73 4.88 7.80
C ASP A 336 1.35 4.34 8.22
N PRO A 337 0.30 4.53 7.41
CA PRO A 337 -1.06 4.15 7.83
C PRO A 337 -1.30 2.66 8.03
N ALA A 338 -0.77 1.82 7.14
CA ALA A 338 -0.89 0.36 7.18
C ALA A 338 0.02 -0.29 6.12
N PRO A 339 1.33 -0.37 6.34
CA PRO A 339 2.25 -0.90 5.34
C PRO A 339 2.03 -2.41 5.15
N LEU A 340 1.84 -2.84 3.90
CA LEU A 340 1.68 -4.27 3.58
C LEU A 340 2.88 -5.10 4.04
N ALA A 341 4.09 -4.52 4.03
CA ALA A 341 5.29 -5.20 4.49
C ALA A 341 5.23 -5.60 5.98
N VAL A 342 4.52 -4.85 6.84
CA VAL A 342 4.22 -5.26 8.24
C VAL A 342 3.33 -6.50 8.23
N ILE A 343 2.24 -6.46 7.46
CA ILE A 343 1.28 -7.57 7.38
C ILE A 343 1.96 -8.82 6.82
N GLU A 344 2.72 -8.68 5.75
CA GLU A 344 3.47 -9.77 5.11
C GLU A 344 4.50 -10.40 6.03
N SER A 345 5.21 -9.59 6.85
CA SER A 345 6.12 -10.08 7.89
C SER A 345 5.40 -10.96 8.90
N LEU A 346 4.28 -10.45 9.44
CA LEU A 346 3.48 -11.14 10.45
C LEU A 346 2.90 -12.45 9.91
N VAL A 347 2.25 -12.42 8.75
CA VAL A 347 1.67 -13.63 8.15
C VAL A 347 2.72 -14.63 7.66
N SER A 348 3.98 -14.19 7.46
CA SER A 348 5.10 -15.10 7.21
C SER A 348 5.59 -15.82 8.47
N GLY A 349 5.06 -15.46 9.65
CA GLY A 349 5.51 -16.01 10.93
C GLY A 349 6.91 -15.52 11.30
N LYS A 350 7.29 -14.31 10.90
CA LYS A 350 8.58 -13.72 11.24
C LYS A 350 8.42 -12.67 12.34
N PRO A 351 9.29 -12.69 13.38
CA PRO A 351 9.35 -11.60 14.34
C PRO A 351 9.67 -10.30 13.61
N LEU A 352 9.05 -9.21 14.05
CA LEU A 352 9.18 -7.91 13.43
C LEU A 352 9.87 -6.93 14.39
N ILE A 353 10.84 -6.17 13.88
CA ILE A 353 11.32 -4.94 14.52
C ILE A 353 10.73 -3.78 13.72
N THR A 354 10.02 -2.88 14.38
CA THR A 354 9.37 -1.75 13.71
C THR A 354 9.31 -0.52 14.62
N THR A 355 8.79 0.58 14.09
CA THR A 355 8.64 1.83 14.83
C THR A 355 7.18 2.09 15.18
N ARG A 356 6.94 2.87 16.23
CA ARG A 356 5.62 3.41 16.57
C ARG A 356 5.25 4.52 15.58
N SER A 357 4.80 4.10 14.39
CA SER A 357 4.54 4.97 13.24
C SER A 357 3.14 4.77 12.72
N GLY A 358 2.34 5.83 12.73
CA GLY A 358 0.99 5.83 12.15
C GLY A 358 0.11 4.68 12.65
N GLY A 359 -0.39 3.89 11.72
CA GLY A 359 -1.24 2.73 12.01
C GLY A 359 -0.50 1.42 12.27
N ILE A 360 0.84 1.38 12.24
CA ILE A 360 1.61 0.14 12.46
C ILE A 360 1.24 -0.56 13.78
N PRO A 361 1.11 0.15 14.94
CA PRO A 361 0.74 -0.49 16.20
C PRO A 361 -0.68 -1.09 16.24
N GLU A 362 -1.50 -0.84 15.22
CA GLU A 362 -2.82 -1.45 15.09
C GLU A 362 -2.76 -2.84 14.42
N TYR A 363 -1.63 -3.17 13.79
CA TYR A 363 -1.38 -4.45 13.11
C TYR A 363 -0.43 -5.36 13.86
N ALA A 364 0.59 -4.78 14.50
CA ALA A 364 1.62 -5.49 15.24
C ALA A 364 1.51 -5.21 16.74
N ASP A 365 1.64 -6.22 17.56
CA ASP A 365 1.66 -6.15 19.02
C ASP A 365 3.04 -6.54 19.61
N ASN A 366 3.22 -6.35 20.91
CA ASN A 366 4.48 -6.66 21.58
C ASN A 366 4.81 -8.17 21.68
N GLN A 367 3.90 -9.07 21.26
CA GLN A 367 4.15 -10.50 21.20
C GLN A 367 4.69 -10.90 19.81
N SER A 368 4.38 -10.14 18.77
CA SER A 368 4.81 -10.34 17.39
C SER A 368 5.94 -9.41 16.96
N ALA A 369 6.10 -8.28 17.65
CA ALA A 369 7.04 -7.22 17.24
C ALA A 369 7.73 -6.53 18.44
N ILE A 370 8.96 -6.04 18.17
CA ILE A 370 9.60 -5.00 18.98
C ILE A 370 9.26 -3.66 18.35
N ILE A 371 8.46 -2.85 19.06
CA ILE A 371 7.98 -1.55 18.55
C ILE A 371 8.79 -0.43 19.20
N LEU A 372 9.63 0.21 18.41
CA LEU A 372 10.58 1.25 18.84
C LEU A 372 9.98 2.65 18.74
N GLU A 373 10.43 3.55 19.62
CA GLU A 373 10.05 4.96 19.56
C GLU A 373 10.91 5.72 18.54
N ARG A 374 10.29 6.63 17.77
CA ARG A 374 10.99 7.50 16.81
C ARG A 374 11.62 8.69 17.54
N ASN A 375 12.85 8.55 17.97
CA ASN A 375 13.63 9.58 18.65
C ASN A 375 15.09 9.55 18.17
N ASP A 376 15.94 10.39 18.74
CA ASP A 376 17.35 10.52 18.36
C ASP A 376 18.17 9.24 18.61
N ARG A 377 17.64 8.29 19.43
CA ARG A 377 18.24 6.99 19.71
C ARG A 377 17.72 5.86 18.81
N LEU A 378 16.98 6.16 17.74
CA LEU A 378 16.37 5.11 16.91
C LEU A 378 17.41 4.14 16.32
N VAL A 379 18.58 4.63 15.92
CA VAL A 379 19.66 3.79 15.37
C VAL A 379 20.15 2.83 16.45
N ASP A 380 20.47 3.32 17.64
CA ASP A 380 20.92 2.48 18.78
C ASP A 380 19.85 1.45 19.15
N GLN A 381 18.58 1.85 19.25
CA GLN A 381 17.47 0.96 19.57
C GLN A 381 17.26 -0.13 18.51
N LEU A 382 17.44 0.19 17.22
CA LEU A 382 17.40 -0.79 16.13
C LEU A 382 18.53 -1.80 16.28
N ALA A 383 19.76 -1.33 16.56
CA ALA A 383 20.92 -2.21 16.78
C ALA A 383 20.70 -3.13 17.98
N GLU A 384 20.31 -2.58 19.14
CA GLU A 384 19.99 -3.33 20.36
C GLU A 384 18.95 -4.42 20.10
N ALA A 385 17.83 -4.09 19.44
CA ALA A 385 16.76 -5.04 19.12
C ALA A 385 17.20 -6.13 18.11
N MET A 386 18.02 -5.77 17.14
CA MET A 386 18.56 -6.71 16.16
C MET A 386 19.55 -7.66 16.83
N ILE A 387 20.45 -7.18 17.69
CA ILE A 387 21.40 -8.01 18.46
C ILE A 387 20.63 -8.96 19.37
N GLU A 388 19.64 -8.47 20.11
CA GLU A 388 18.78 -9.29 20.97
C GLU A 388 18.15 -10.45 20.18
N LEU A 389 17.50 -10.14 19.05
CA LEU A 389 16.87 -11.19 18.23
C LEU A 389 17.91 -12.06 17.50
N ALA A 390 19.13 -11.60 17.22
CA ALA A 390 20.18 -12.45 16.67
C ALA A 390 20.65 -13.51 17.67
N GLN A 391 20.79 -13.13 18.92
CA GLN A 391 21.31 -14.00 20.01
C GLN A 391 20.26 -14.93 20.59
N ASP A 392 18.97 -14.55 20.61
CA ASP A 392 17.88 -15.33 21.21
C ASP A 392 16.99 -16.02 20.18
N ALA A 393 17.39 -17.22 19.77
CA ALA A 393 16.59 -18.05 18.86
C ALA A 393 15.23 -18.46 19.45
N GLY A 394 15.14 -18.63 20.78
CA GLY A 394 13.89 -18.94 21.48
C GLY A 394 12.89 -17.80 21.37
N LYS A 395 13.33 -16.56 21.61
CA LYS A 395 12.51 -15.36 21.45
C LYS A 395 12.06 -15.20 20.02
N ARG A 396 12.97 -15.36 19.02
CA ARG A 396 12.59 -15.34 17.60
C ARG A 396 11.47 -16.34 17.30
N ALA A 397 11.62 -17.57 17.76
CA ALA A 397 10.64 -18.63 17.53
C ALA A 397 9.29 -18.31 18.18
N ALA A 398 9.28 -17.84 19.42
CA ALA A 398 8.07 -17.47 20.14
C ALA A 398 7.32 -16.31 19.46
N MET A 399 8.03 -15.24 19.11
CA MET A 399 7.45 -14.09 18.40
C MET A 399 6.93 -14.48 17.01
N GLY A 400 7.68 -15.30 16.27
CA GLY A 400 7.26 -15.78 14.96
C GLY A 400 6.02 -16.68 15.04
N ALA A 401 5.94 -17.54 16.05
CA ALA A 401 4.76 -18.39 16.28
C ALA A 401 3.52 -17.56 16.59
N HIS A 402 3.65 -16.51 17.43
CA HIS A 402 2.54 -15.59 17.69
C HIS A 402 2.16 -14.81 16.43
N ALA A 403 3.11 -14.25 15.69
CA ALA A 403 2.86 -13.55 14.43
C ALA A 403 2.08 -14.42 13.43
N ALA A 404 2.41 -15.71 13.32
CA ALA A 404 1.70 -16.64 12.45
C ALA A 404 0.21 -16.81 12.80
N THR A 405 -0.21 -16.60 14.04
CA THR A 405 -1.63 -16.66 14.43
C THR A 405 -2.46 -15.58 13.77
N LEU A 406 -1.85 -14.42 13.45
CA LEU A 406 -2.51 -13.29 12.81
C LEU A 406 -2.94 -13.58 11.35
N ARG A 407 -2.51 -14.72 10.77
CA ARG A 407 -3.01 -15.17 9.46
C ARG A 407 -4.53 -15.32 9.43
N SER A 408 -5.13 -15.70 10.54
CA SER A 408 -6.59 -15.87 10.65
C SER A 408 -7.35 -14.53 10.57
N GLU A 409 -6.70 -13.41 10.85
CA GLU A 409 -7.31 -12.07 10.89
C GLU A 409 -6.94 -11.21 9.67
N LEU A 410 -5.75 -11.44 9.09
CA LEU A 410 -5.15 -10.59 8.05
C LEU A 410 -5.20 -11.26 6.66
N ASN A 411 -6.12 -12.22 6.46
CA ASN A 411 -6.29 -12.90 5.18
C ASN A 411 -7.29 -12.19 4.26
N LYS A 412 -7.30 -12.57 3.00
CA LYS A 412 -8.16 -12.01 1.95
C LYS A 412 -9.65 -12.29 2.17
N GLU A 413 -9.99 -13.43 2.78
CA GLU A 413 -11.37 -13.82 3.09
C GLU A 413 -11.96 -12.90 4.17
N ILE A 414 -11.20 -12.62 5.23
CA ILE A 414 -11.59 -11.67 6.28
C ILE A 414 -11.66 -10.25 5.71
N TYR A 415 -10.69 -9.85 4.86
CA TYR A 415 -10.70 -8.55 4.19
C TYR A 415 -12.04 -8.33 3.44
N MET A 416 -12.48 -9.30 2.62
CA MET A 416 -13.74 -9.21 1.90
C MET A 416 -14.97 -9.29 2.81
N SER A 417 -14.92 -10.13 3.86
CA SER A 417 -16.01 -10.26 4.84
C SER A 417 -16.24 -8.95 5.61
N GLN A 418 -15.16 -8.28 6.03
CA GLN A 418 -15.24 -6.97 6.67
C GLN A 418 -15.90 -5.94 5.75
N LEU A 419 -15.49 -5.83 4.48
CA LEU A 419 -16.12 -4.93 3.51
C LEU A 419 -17.62 -5.20 3.41
N SER A 420 -17.99 -6.47 3.29
CA SER A 420 -19.40 -6.88 3.18
C SER A 420 -20.23 -6.44 4.39
N GLY A 421 -19.66 -6.50 5.59
CA GLY A 421 -20.30 -6.01 6.82
C GLY A 421 -20.39 -4.48 6.86
N LEU A 422 -19.34 -3.78 6.45
CA LEU A 422 -19.26 -2.31 6.50
C LEU A 422 -20.13 -1.61 5.45
N MET A 423 -20.42 -2.29 4.35
CA MET A 423 -21.23 -1.76 3.25
C MET A 423 -22.67 -2.31 3.19
N ARG A 424 -23.14 -3.02 4.21
CA ARG A 424 -24.55 -3.45 4.33
C ARG A 424 -25.56 -2.35 4.64
#